data_36c379a00d1e38aa4494c1fe28fae219
#
_entry.id   36c379a00d1e38aa4494c1fe28fae219
#
_cell.length_a   1.000
_cell.length_b   1.000
_cell.length_c   1.000
_cell.angle_alpha   90.00
_cell.angle_beta   90.00
_cell.angle_gamma   90.00
#
_symmetry.space_group_name_H-M   'P 1'
#
loop_
_entity.id
_entity.type
_entity.pdbx_description
1 polymer ?
#
loop_
_entity_poly.entity_id
_entity_poly.type
_entity_poly.pdbx_seq_one_letter_code
_entity_poly.pdbx_strand_id
1 'polypeptide(L)'
;VQCGLGRTGQFFAFERDGVVPDVTALAKALGGSKAAMGAMIARREIYMKAYGKPKTALIHAQATFGGMGEACVSAIEALNVLYDEDLMGNAKRQGDYLIERLNALRAKYPTLLKEIRGRGLMIGVEFQDISETMPFGVKHMVALLDDKLKGSLCGFVGALLLKEHDVLVAFTEYNRNVIRLEPPLIVTREQCDQFVAALDDVLSRGVTGIVTGYLRKVATAKG
;
A
#
# COMPACT_ATOMS: atom_id res chain seq x y z
N VAL A 1 0.92 2.17 -12.48
CA VAL A 1 1.35 3.33 -11.69
C VAL A 1 1.70 2.96 -10.25
N GLN A 2 0.94 2.08 -9.60
CA GLN A 2 1.15 1.73 -8.19
C GLN A 2 1.79 0.36 -7.99
N CYS A 3 1.47 -0.60 -8.87
CA CYS A 3 1.93 -1.98 -8.78
C CYS A 3 3.26 -2.23 -9.51
N GLY A 4 3.74 -1.28 -10.31
CA GLY A 4 4.99 -1.39 -11.07
C GLY A 4 6.23 -0.98 -10.27
N LEU A 5 7.35 -0.92 -10.98
CA LEU A 5 8.64 -0.50 -10.45
C LEU A 5 9.08 -1.32 -9.23
N GLY A 6 8.95 -2.63 -9.33
CA GLY A 6 9.44 -3.57 -8.31
C GLY A 6 8.48 -3.88 -7.18
N ARG A 7 7.40 -3.10 -6.95
CA ARG A 7 6.50 -3.22 -5.81
C ARG A 7 5.95 -4.64 -5.59
N THR A 8 5.62 -5.34 -6.67
CA THR A 8 5.05 -6.70 -6.62
C THR A 8 6.08 -7.81 -6.79
N GLY A 9 7.37 -7.48 -6.74
CA GLY A 9 8.48 -8.42 -6.95
C GLY A 9 8.88 -8.61 -8.41
N GLN A 10 8.27 -7.85 -9.32
CA GLN A 10 8.60 -7.78 -10.76
C GLN A 10 8.56 -6.32 -11.19
N PHE A 11 9.19 -5.98 -12.33
CA PHE A 11 9.19 -4.60 -12.82
C PHE A 11 7.76 -4.11 -13.09
N PHE A 12 6.97 -4.92 -13.78
CA PHE A 12 5.52 -4.71 -13.94
C PHE A 12 4.73 -5.88 -13.36
N ALA A 13 3.65 -5.58 -12.66
CA ALA A 13 2.80 -6.60 -12.06
C ALA A 13 2.18 -7.57 -13.09
N PHE A 14 1.90 -7.08 -14.31
CA PHE A 14 1.29 -7.86 -15.39
C PHE A 14 2.24 -8.91 -16.01
N GLU A 15 3.56 -8.80 -15.80
CA GLU A 15 4.53 -9.79 -16.31
C GLU A 15 4.25 -11.18 -15.76
N ARG A 16 3.81 -11.25 -14.51
CA ARG A 16 3.45 -12.52 -13.87
C ARG A 16 2.29 -13.25 -14.54
N ASP A 17 1.38 -12.48 -15.11
CA ASP A 17 0.16 -13.03 -15.72
C ASP A 17 0.33 -13.22 -17.25
N GLY A 18 1.55 -13.01 -17.78
CA GLY A 18 1.90 -13.15 -19.20
C GLY A 18 1.21 -12.12 -20.11
N VAL A 19 0.69 -11.03 -19.53
CA VAL A 19 0.03 -9.97 -20.28
C VAL A 19 1.07 -9.02 -20.86
N VAL A 20 0.91 -8.66 -22.13
CA VAL A 20 1.70 -7.62 -22.78
C VAL A 20 0.76 -6.50 -23.19
N PRO A 21 0.71 -5.39 -22.44
CA PRO A 21 -0.18 -4.28 -22.74
C PRO A 21 0.26 -3.52 -23.97
N ASP A 22 -0.70 -2.91 -24.67
CA ASP A 22 -0.43 -2.03 -25.80
C ASP A 22 0.09 -0.65 -25.36
N VAL A 23 -0.39 -0.18 -24.20
CA VAL A 23 0.02 1.08 -23.57
C VAL A 23 0.13 0.87 -22.07
N THR A 24 1.22 1.37 -21.47
CA THR A 24 1.45 1.33 -20.02
C THR A 24 1.77 2.74 -19.51
N ALA A 25 1.06 3.18 -18.49
CA ALA A 25 1.34 4.43 -17.79
C ALA A 25 2.19 4.16 -16.52
N LEU A 26 3.20 4.98 -16.34
CA LEU A 26 4.13 4.98 -15.21
C LEU A 26 4.09 6.33 -14.50
N ALA A 27 4.27 6.33 -13.19
CA ALA A 27 4.42 7.53 -12.38
C ALA A 27 4.96 7.16 -10.98
N LYS A 28 4.74 8.02 -10.00
CA LYS A 28 5.07 7.81 -8.57
C LYS A 28 6.55 7.46 -8.39
N ALA A 29 6.87 6.21 -8.10
CA ALA A 29 8.23 5.75 -7.83
C ALA A 29 9.20 5.95 -9.02
N LEU A 30 8.71 6.22 -10.24
CA LEU A 30 9.54 6.44 -11.40
C LEU A 30 10.58 7.57 -11.20
N GLY A 31 10.19 8.63 -10.52
CA GLY A 31 11.10 9.74 -10.20
C GLY A 31 11.95 9.53 -8.93
N GLY A 32 12.05 8.31 -8.39
CA GLY A 32 12.82 8.00 -7.20
C GLY A 32 12.36 8.75 -5.94
N SER A 33 11.10 9.21 -5.91
CA SER A 33 10.55 10.10 -4.87
C SER A 33 11.27 11.47 -4.75
N LYS A 34 12.15 11.80 -5.68
CA LYS A 34 12.88 13.07 -5.74
C LYS A 34 12.30 14.03 -6.78
N ALA A 35 11.76 13.49 -7.87
CA ALA A 35 11.14 14.29 -8.92
C ALA A 35 9.72 13.80 -9.22
N ALA A 36 8.80 14.76 -9.44
CA ALA A 36 7.48 14.46 -9.96
C ALA A 36 7.59 14.12 -11.45
N MET A 37 7.35 12.87 -11.81
CA MET A 37 7.50 12.37 -13.16
C MET A 37 6.43 11.35 -13.51
N GLY A 38 5.98 11.37 -14.75
CA GLY A 38 5.17 10.34 -15.38
C GLY A 38 5.70 9.96 -16.74
N ALA A 39 5.43 8.75 -17.17
CA ALA A 39 5.79 8.27 -18.50
C ALA A 39 4.67 7.39 -19.08
N MET A 40 4.62 7.34 -20.39
CA MET A 40 3.78 6.42 -21.15
C MET A 40 4.68 5.58 -22.06
N ILE A 41 4.58 4.29 -21.95
CA ILE A 41 5.19 3.33 -22.86
C ILE A 41 4.09 2.79 -23.76
N ALA A 42 4.31 2.81 -25.07
CA ALA A 42 3.36 2.30 -26.03
C ALA A 42 4.06 1.47 -27.10
N ARG A 43 3.34 0.54 -27.72
CA ARG A 43 3.83 -0.12 -28.93
C ARG A 43 4.12 0.90 -30.01
N ARG A 44 5.18 0.66 -30.80
CA ARG A 44 5.65 1.59 -31.83
C ARG A 44 4.56 1.98 -32.82
N GLU A 45 3.76 1.03 -33.28
CA GLU A 45 2.69 1.29 -34.24
C GLU A 45 1.59 2.19 -33.67
N ILE A 46 1.29 2.09 -32.37
CA ILE A 46 0.32 2.95 -31.66
C ILE A 46 0.91 4.35 -31.50
N TYR A 47 2.16 4.42 -31.02
CA TYR A 47 2.86 5.68 -30.86
C TYR A 47 2.95 6.46 -32.19
N MET A 48 3.30 5.77 -33.29
CA MET A 48 3.44 6.40 -34.59
C MET A 48 2.12 6.87 -35.22
N LYS A 49 0.97 6.30 -34.81
CA LYS A 49 -0.34 6.84 -35.22
C LYS A 49 -0.59 8.22 -34.62
N ALA A 50 -0.17 8.45 -33.38
CA ALA A 50 -0.37 9.72 -32.68
C ALA A 50 0.73 10.73 -33.01
N TYR A 51 2.00 10.30 -33.02
CA TYR A 51 3.16 11.19 -33.07
C TYR A 51 3.96 11.11 -34.38
N GLY A 52 3.65 10.17 -35.26
CA GLY A 52 4.41 9.92 -36.47
C GLY A 52 4.21 10.95 -37.63
N LYS A 53 3.22 11.84 -37.50
CA LYS A 53 2.96 12.89 -38.48
C LYS A 53 2.98 14.27 -37.80
N PRO A 54 3.58 15.33 -38.44
CA PRO A 54 3.70 16.65 -37.83
C PRO A 54 2.36 17.22 -37.35
N LYS A 55 1.27 17.05 -38.10
CA LYS A 55 -0.06 17.54 -37.73
C LYS A 55 -0.61 16.90 -36.46
N THR A 56 -0.42 15.59 -36.27
CA THR A 56 -0.89 14.88 -35.06
C THR A 56 0.07 15.06 -33.89
N ALA A 57 1.35 15.09 -34.12
CA ALA A 57 2.36 15.31 -33.09
C ALA A 57 2.19 16.65 -32.37
N LEU A 58 1.88 17.73 -33.11
CA LEU A 58 1.64 19.05 -32.53
C LEU A 58 0.42 19.10 -31.59
N ILE A 59 -0.61 18.28 -31.85
CA ILE A 59 -1.80 18.22 -31.00
C ILE A 59 -1.53 17.48 -29.69
N HIS A 60 -0.64 16.46 -29.73
CA HIS A 60 -0.39 15.56 -28.60
C HIS A 60 0.87 15.90 -27.80
N ALA A 61 1.78 16.73 -28.33
CA ALA A 61 3.05 17.09 -27.71
C ALA A 61 2.92 18.21 -26.64
N GLN A 62 1.89 18.18 -25.81
CA GLN A 62 1.62 19.24 -24.84
C GLN A 62 1.94 18.78 -23.42
N ALA A 63 3.21 18.74 -23.06
CA ALA A 63 3.65 18.56 -21.69
C ALA A 63 4.69 19.63 -21.35
N THR A 64 4.31 20.65 -20.58
CA THR A 64 5.20 21.76 -20.18
C THR A 64 6.49 21.25 -19.56
N PHE A 65 6.42 20.21 -18.75
CA PHE A 65 7.56 19.59 -18.05
C PHE A 65 8.00 18.26 -18.68
N GLY A 66 7.54 17.93 -19.88
CA GLY A 66 7.91 16.70 -20.57
C GLY A 66 9.39 16.69 -20.93
N GLY A 67 10.11 15.64 -20.53
CA GLY A 67 11.53 15.48 -20.80
C GLY A 67 12.43 16.41 -20.00
N MET A 68 11.99 16.93 -18.86
CA MET A 68 12.84 17.77 -18.00
C MET A 68 14.05 16.96 -17.51
N GLY A 69 15.26 17.47 -17.78
CA GLY A 69 16.53 16.76 -17.59
C GLY A 69 16.71 16.25 -16.16
N GLU A 70 16.45 17.08 -15.17
CA GLU A 70 16.57 16.73 -13.75
C GLU A 70 15.66 15.55 -13.36
N ALA A 71 14.41 15.55 -13.84
CA ALA A 71 13.49 14.45 -13.58
C ALA A 71 13.93 13.15 -14.30
N CYS A 72 14.45 13.27 -15.52
CA CYS A 72 14.96 12.12 -16.27
C CYS A 72 16.20 11.51 -15.59
N VAL A 73 17.15 12.32 -15.14
CA VAL A 73 18.34 11.85 -14.40
C VAL A 73 17.93 11.16 -13.10
N SER A 74 17.02 11.76 -12.32
CA SER A 74 16.49 11.14 -11.11
C SER A 74 15.82 9.79 -11.39
N ALA A 75 15.05 9.69 -12.48
CA ALA A 75 14.41 8.44 -12.85
C ALA A 75 15.41 7.36 -13.29
N ILE A 76 16.43 7.73 -14.05
CA ILE A 76 17.48 6.80 -14.47
C ILE A 76 18.20 6.24 -13.25
N GLU A 77 18.57 7.10 -12.30
CA GLU A 77 19.26 6.66 -11.08
C GLU A 77 18.32 5.79 -10.20
N ALA A 78 17.06 6.13 -10.10
CA ALA A 78 16.10 5.28 -9.38
C ALA A 78 15.96 3.88 -10.00
N LEU A 79 16.06 3.78 -11.33
CA LEU A 79 16.06 2.49 -12.02
C LEU A 79 17.39 1.74 -11.81
N ASN A 80 18.54 2.42 -11.83
CA ASN A 80 19.83 1.81 -11.51
C ASN A 80 19.80 1.19 -10.12
N VAL A 81 19.41 1.95 -9.09
CA VAL A 81 19.29 1.46 -7.71
C VAL A 81 18.31 0.27 -7.61
N LEU A 82 17.20 0.31 -8.34
CA LEU A 82 16.22 -0.80 -8.35
C LEU A 82 16.86 -2.12 -8.81
N TYR A 83 17.74 -2.07 -9.80
CA TYR A 83 18.43 -3.25 -10.35
C TYR A 83 19.69 -3.60 -9.54
N ASP A 84 20.54 -2.64 -9.22
CA ASP A 84 21.83 -2.84 -8.58
C ASP A 84 21.70 -3.40 -7.16
N GLU A 85 20.66 -2.97 -6.44
CA GLU A 85 20.36 -3.43 -5.09
C GLU A 85 19.35 -4.59 -5.02
N ASP A 86 18.97 -5.18 -6.15
CA ASP A 86 17.96 -6.27 -6.24
C ASP A 86 16.69 -5.98 -5.45
N LEU A 87 16.18 -4.75 -5.57
CA LEU A 87 15.01 -4.33 -4.80
C LEU A 87 13.72 -5.09 -5.19
N MET A 88 13.62 -5.54 -6.43
CA MET A 88 12.52 -6.42 -6.87
C MET A 88 12.57 -7.78 -6.20
N GLY A 89 13.76 -8.38 -6.14
CA GLY A 89 13.99 -9.63 -5.41
C GLY A 89 13.71 -9.48 -3.91
N ASN A 90 14.16 -8.37 -3.30
CA ASN A 90 13.84 -8.09 -1.90
C ASN A 90 12.33 -7.94 -1.68
N ALA A 91 11.63 -7.19 -2.55
CA ALA A 91 10.18 -7.04 -2.45
C ALA A 91 9.45 -8.40 -2.51
N LYS A 92 9.92 -9.32 -3.36
CA LYS A 92 9.38 -10.67 -3.42
C LYS A 92 9.65 -11.45 -2.13
N ARG A 93 10.90 -11.50 -1.68
CA ARG A 93 11.31 -12.25 -0.48
C ARG A 93 10.60 -11.78 0.79
N GLN A 94 10.60 -10.47 1.03
CA GLN A 94 9.96 -9.91 2.23
C GLN A 94 8.42 -9.94 2.12
N GLY A 95 7.88 -9.79 0.91
CA GLY A 95 6.44 -9.91 0.67
C GLY A 95 5.91 -11.32 0.93
N ASP A 96 6.57 -12.35 0.40
CA ASP A 96 6.21 -13.75 0.64
C ASP A 96 6.29 -14.06 2.15
N TYR A 97 7.34 -13.60 2.82
CA TYR A 97 7.51 -13.75 4.27
C TYR A 97 6.40 -13.05 5.06
N LEU A 98 6.10 -11.79 4.76
CA LEU A 98 5.02 -11.05 5.45
C LEU A 98 3.66 -11.73 5.27
N ILE A 99 3.35 -12.20 4.07
CA ILE A 99 2.09 -12.90 3.79
C ILE A 99 2.00 -14.18 4.62
N GLU A 100 3.06 -14.94 4.74
CA GLU A 100 3.12 -16.14 5.60
C GLU A 100 2.86 -15.78 7.07
N ARG A 101 3.58 -14.80 7.62
CA ARG A 101 3.44 -14.36 9.01
C ARG A 101 2.05 -13.79 9.31
N LEU A 102 1.51 -13.00 8.39
CA LEU A 102 0.16 -12.44 8.53
C LEU A 102 -0.93 -13.51 8.45
N ASN A 103 -0.76 -14.55 7.63
CA ASN A 103 -1.68 -15.70 7.63
C ASN A 103 -1.63 -16.49 8.93
N ALA A 104 -0.47 -16.58 9.60
CA ALA A 104 -0.37 -17.14 10.94
C ALA A 104 -1.16 -16.30 11.96
N LEU A 105 -1.08 -14.96 11.88
CA LEU A 105 -1.92 -14.08 12.70
C LEU A 105 -3.42 -14.23 12.38
N ARG A 106 -3.78 -14.37 11.10
CA ARG A 106 -5.17 -14.63 10.72
C ARG A 106 -5.70 -15.93 11.32
N ALA A 107 -4.90 -16.98 11.34
CA ALA A 107 -5.27 -18.25 11.98
C ALA A 107 -5.41 -18.10 13.51
N LYS A 108 -4.61 -17.25 14.16
CA LYS A 108 -4.69 -16.92 15.59
C LYS A 108 -5.91 -16.05 15.93
N TYR A 109 -6.30 -15.13 15.04
CA TYR A 109 -7.38 -14.16 15.25
C TYR A 109 -8.45 -14.23 14.15
N PRO A 110 -9.11 -15.36 13.92
CA PRO A 110 -10.05 -15.54 12.80
C PRO A 110 -11.32 -14.69 12.91
N THR A 111 -11.66 -14.22 14.11
CA THR A 111 -12.78 -13.32 14.36
C THR A 111 -12.46 -11.85 14.09
N LEU A 112 -11.20 -11.50 13.93
CA LEU A 112 -10.72 -10.13 13.66
C LEU A 112 -10.20 -10.00 12.23
N LEU A 113 -9.44 -10.98 11.75
CA LEU A 113 -8.82 -10.96 10.41
C LEU A 113 -9.59 -11.87 9.46
N LYS A 114 -10.04 -11.29 8.35
CA LYS A 114 -10.83 -11.98 7.31
C LYS A 114 -9.92 -12.61 6.25
N GLU A 115 -9.06 -11.79 5.66
CA GLU A 115 -8.24 -12.21 4.54
C GLU A 115 -6.89 -11.47 4.52
N ILE A 116 -5.85 -12.19 4.09
CA ILE A 116 -4.54 -11.62 3.75
C ILE A 116 -4.33 -11.87 2.27
N ARG A 117 -4.13 -10.81 1.48
CA ARG A 117 -3.91 -10.92 0.04
C ARG A 117 -2.86 -9.92 -0.43
N GLY A 118 -2.16 -10.26 -1.50
CA GLY A 118 -1.16 -9.37 -2.07
C GLY A 118 -0.12 -10.08 -2.92
N ARG A 119 0.82 -9.27 -3.43
CA ARG A 119 1.99 -9.75 -4.19
C ARG A 119 3.18 -8.84 -3.84
N GLY A 120 4.33 -9.45 -3.55
CA GLY A 120 5.49 -8.70 -3.08
C GLY A 120 5.13 -7.82 -1.88
N LEU A 121 5.58 -6.57 -1.90
CA LEU A 121 5.30 -5.58 -0.86
C LEU A 121 4.06 -4.72 -1.13
N MET A 122 3.05 -5.29 -1.79
CA MET A 122 1.72 -4.71 -1.93
C MET A 122 0.71 -5.67 -1.32
N ILE A 123 0.42 -5.51 -0.03
CA ILE A 123 -0.35 -6.45 0.77
C ILE A 123 -1.56 -5.76 1.38
N GLY A 124 -2.71 -6.41 1.31
CA GLY A 124 -3.94 -6.03 1.99
C GLY A 124 -4.22 -6.95 3.17
N VAL A 125 -4.43 -6.37 4.34
CA VAL A 125 -4.91 -7.05 5.55
C VAL A 125 -6.37 -6.66 5.73
N GLU A 126 -7.28 -7.56 5.41
CA GLU A 126 -8.72 -7.32 5.54
C GLU A 126 -9.24 -7.81 6.89
N PHE A 127 -9.92 -6.92 7.57
CA PHE A 127 -10.58 -7.18 8.85
C PHE A 127 -12.01 -7.65 8.66
N GLN A 128 -12.54 -8.40 9.63
CA GLN A 128 -13.96 -8.73 9.70
C GLN A 128 -14.79 -7.46 9.89
N ASP A 129 -16.00 -7.47 9.33
CA ASP A 129 -17.00 -6.46 9.68
C ASP A 129 -17.55 -6.80 11.09
N ILE A 130 -17.30 -5.91 12.02
CA ILE A 130 -17.70 -6.08 13.42
C ILE A 130 -19.01 -5.37 13.77
N SER A 131 -19.71 -4.81 12.77
CA SER A 131 -20.96 -4.04 13.01
C SER A 131 -22.02 -4.81 13.76
N GLU A 132 -22.15 -6.12 13.51
CA GLU A 132 -23.14 -6.99 14.15
C GLU A 132 -22.63 -7.65 15.44
N THR A 133 -21.31 -7.94 15.50
CA THR A 133 -20.69 -8.68 16.61
C THR A 133 -20.16 -7.79 17.73
N MET A 134 -20.15 -6.48 17.53
CA MET A 134 -19.66 -5.51 18.49
C MET A 134 -20.55 -5.48 19.73
N PRO A 135 -19.98 -5.59 20.96
CA PRO A 135 -20.74 -5.49 22.19
C PRO A 135 -21.55 -4.18 22.26
N PHE A 136 -22.78 -4.22 22.79
CA PHE A 136 -23.71 -3.08 22.79
C PHE A 136 -23.10 -1.78 23.31
N GLY A 137 -22.35 -1.83 24.43
CA GLY A 137 -21.68 -0.65 24.99
C GLY A 137 -20.59 -0.08 24.09
N VAL A 138 -19.80 -0.93 23.42
CA VAL A 138 -18.77 -0.52 22.44
C VAL A 138 -19.42 0.06 21.20
N LYS A 139 -20.50 -0.55 20.71
CA LYS A 139 -21.26 -0.07 19.55
C LYS A 139 -21.80 1.35 19.78
N HIS A 140 -22.33 1.62 20.97
CA HIS A 140 -22.81 2.95 21.35
C HIS A 140 -21.67 3.98 21.40
N MET A 141 -20.53 3.63 21.96
CA MET A 141 -19.35 4.49 22.03
C MET A 141 -18.79 4.82 20.64
N VAL A 142 -18.72 3.85 19.76
CA VAL A 142 -18.27 4.05 18.36
C VAL A 142 -19.24 4.94 17.58
N ALA A 143 -20.55 4.77 17.81
CA ALA A 143 -21.58 5.58 17.17
C ALA A 143 -21.51 7.07 17.54
N LEU A 144 -20.98 7.37 18.74
CA LEU A 144 -20.79 8.75 19.22
C LEU A 144 -19.54 9.43 18.60
N LEU A 145 -18.59 8.65 18.08
CA LEU A 145 -17.34 9.19 17.52
C LEU A 145 -17.46 9.61 16.06
N ASP A 146 -17.93 8.75 15.22
CA ASP A 146 -18.11 9.01 13.77
C ASP A 146 -18.90 7.85 13.14
N ASP A 147 -19.93 8.19 12.36
CA ASP A 147 -20.67 7.22 11.55
C ASP A 147 -19.78 6.47 10.54
N LYS A 148 -18.69 7.10 10.12
CA LYS A 148 -17.71 6.50 9.19
C LYS A 148 -16.89 5.37 9.81
N LEU A 149 -16.83 5.27 11.13
CA LEU A 149 -16.09 4.23 11.87
C LEU A 149 -16.97 3.02 12.22
N LYS A 150 -18.29 3.09 11.97
CA LYS A 150 -19.20 1.97 12.24
C LYS A 150 -18.79 0.74 11.45
N GLY A 151 -18.55 -0.36 12.15
CA GLY A 151 -18.17 -1.65 11.57
C GLY A 151 -16.72 -1.80 11.14
N SER A 152 -15.92 -0.73 11.14
CA SER A 152 -14.52 -0.78 10.72
C SER A 152 -13.57 -0.81 11.92
N LEU A 153 -12.96 -1.96 12.17
CA LEU A 153 -11.90 -2.12 13.17
C LEU A 153 -10.57 -1.51 12.71
N CYS A 154 -10.40 -1.40 11.42
CA CYS A 154 -9.18 -1.02 10.71
C CYS A 154 -8.61 0.33 11.19
N GLY A 155 -9.48 1.35 11.31
CA GLY A 155 -9.07 2.69 11.76
C GLY A 155 -8.54 2.71 13.19
N PHE A 156 -9.17 1.94 14.09
CA PHE A 156 -8.71 1.82 15.48
C PHE A 156 -7.38 1.10 15.58
N VAL A 157 -7.22 -0.01 14.84
CA VAL A 157 -5.96 -0.76 14.78
C VAL A 157 -4.84 0.12 14.22
N GLY A 158 -5.06 0.80 13.10
CA GLY A 158 -4.06 1.69 12.51
C GLY A 158 -3.65 2.85 13.43
N ALA A 159 -4.59 3.42 14.17
CA ALA A 159 -4.29 4.46 15.15
C ALA A 159 -3.48 3.95 16.34
N LEU A 160 -3.74 2.73 16.83
CA LEU A 160 -2.95 2.13 17.90
C LEU A 160 -1.55 1.73 17.41
N LEU A 161 -1.43 1.16 16.21
CA LEU A 161 -0.15 0.88 15.59
C LEU A 161 0.73 2.14 15.51
N LEU A 162 0.14 3.27 15.10
CA LEU A 162 0.89 4.53 15.03
C LEU A 162 1.27 5.07 16.42
N LYS A 163 0.33 5.06 17.37
CA LYS A 163 0.53 5.73 18.67
C LYS A 163 1.35 4.92 19.67
N GLU A 164 1.39 3.61 19.55
CA GLU A 164 2.03 2.74 20.53
C GLU A 164 3.24 1.99 19.98
N HIS A 165 3.33 1.88 18.66
CA HIS A 165 4.40 1.12 18.00
C HIS A 165 5.14 1.91 16.92
N ASP A 166 4.80 3.21 16.71
CA ASP A 166 5.39 4.08 15.67
C ASP A 166 5.25 3.51 14.24
N VAL A 167 4.18 2.74 14.00
CA VAL A 167 3.91 2.10 12.71
C VAL A 167 2.79 2.84 11.98
N LEU A 168 3.14 3.53 10.91
CA LEU A 168 2.18 4.18 10.01
C LEU A 168 1.69 3.19 8.95
N VAL A 169 0.38 3.06 8.82
CA VAL A 169 -0.27 2.23 7.79
C VAL A 169 -1.17 3.07 6.90
N ALA A 170 -1.48 2.55 5.71
CA ALA A 170 -2.43 3.17 4.79
C ALA A 170 -3.75 2.39 4.75
N PHE A 171 -4.80 3.08 4.33
CA PHE A 171 -6.14 2.51 4.18
C PHE A 171 -6.56 2.52 2.71
N THR A 172 -7.63 1.79 2.38
CA THR A 172 -8.22 1.83 1.04
C THR A 172 -9.56 2.59 1.07
N GLU A 173 -9.87 3.30 -0.02
CA GLU A 173 -11.12 4.05 -0.13
C GLU A 173 -12.34 3.15 -0.36
N TYR A 174 -12.18 2.09 -1.16
CA TYR A 174 -13.28 1.22 -1.56
C TYR A 174 -13.68 0.20 -0.51
N ASN A 175 -12.73 -0.26 0.30
CA ASN A 175 -13.00 -1.16 1.41
C ASN A 175 -12.32 -0.64 2.68
N ARG A 176 -13.11 -0.04 3.56
CA ARG A 176 -12.62 0.58 4.80
C ARG A 176 -12.09 -0.44 5.82
N ASN A 177 -12.34 -1.72 5.60
CA ASN A 177 -11.85 -2.78 6.46
C ASN A 177 -10.50 -3.35 6.02
N VAL A 178 -9.77 -2.65 5.15
CA VAL A 178 -8.46 -3.08 4.67
C VAL A 178 -7.36 -2.10 5.08
N ILE A 179 -6.39 -2.59 5.82
CA ILE A 179 -5.07 -1.95 5.96
C ILE A 179 -4.23 -2.36 4.75
N ARG A 180 -3.64 -1.38 4.08
CA ARG A 180 -2.73 -1.57 2.97
C ARG A 180 -1.30 -1.39 3.44
N LEU A 181 -0.48 -2.42 3.22
CA LEU A 181 0.93 -2.44 3.54
C LEU A 181 1.74 -2.24 2.27
N GLU A 182 2.47 -1.15 2.20
CA GLU A 182 3.38 -0.80 1.10
C GLU A 182 4.68 -0.21 1.68
N PRO A 183 5.45 -1.01 2.46
CA PRO A 183 6.70 -0.53 3.03
C PRO A 183 7.71 -0.19 1.93
N PRO A 184 8.78 0.56 2.21
CA PRO A 184 9.88 0.76 1.29
C PRO A 184 10.41 -0.57 0.74
N LEU A 185 10.89 -0.58 -0.52
CA LEU A 185 11.42 -1.80 -1.15
C LEU A 185 12.69 -2.34 -0.46
N ILE A 186 13.35 -1.51 0.35
CA ILE A 186 14.52 -1.85 1.17
C ILE A 186 14.15 -2.42 2.55
N VAL A 187 12.86 -2.67 2.84
CA VAL A 187 12.43 -3.20 4.14
C VAL A 187 13.18 -4.47 4.48
N THR A 188 13.62 -4.59 5.73
CA THR A 188 14.33 -5.77 6.22
C THR A 188 13.37 -6.78 6.86
N ARG A 189 13.87 -7.99 7.09
CA ARG A 189 13.11 -9.03 7.79
C ARG A 189 12.76 -8.63 9.23
N GLU A 190 13.70 -8.01 9.92
CA GLU A 190 13.54 -7.53 11.29
C GLU A 190 12.44 -6.48 11.37
N GLN A 191 12.34 -5.57 10.38
CA GLN A 191 11.27 -4.59 10.29
C GLN A 191 9.92 -5.25 9.99
N CYS A 192 9.90 -6.30 9.18
CA CYS A 192 8.70 -7.11 8.97
C CYS A 192 8.23 -7.78 10.27
N ASP A 193 9.17 -8.34 11.06
CA ASP A 193 8.86 -8.95 12.36
C ASP A 193 8.38 -7.92 13.38
N GLN A 194 8.95 -6.72 13.40
CA GLN A 194 8.47 -5.61 14.24
C GLN A 194 7.01 -5.26 13.93
N PHE A 195 6.68 -5.15 12.65
CA PHE A 195 5.29 -4.90 12.24
C PHE A 195 4.34 -6.03 12.67
N VAL A 196 4.74 -7.28 12.43
CA VAL A 196 3.92 -8.46 12.81
C VAL A 196 3.71 -8.52 14.33
N ALA A 197 4.75 -8.25 15.12
CA ALA A 197 4.67 -8.21 16.58
C ALA A 197 3.76 -7.07 17.08
N ALA A 198 3.87 -5.89 16.50
CA ALA A 198 3.01 -4.76 16.81
C ALA A 198 1.53 -5.06 16.51
N LEU A 199 1.27 -5.67 15.35
CA LEU A 199 -0.09 -6.08 14.97
C LEU A 199 -0.63 -7.18 15.90
N ASP A 200 0.20 -8.16 16.29
CA ASP A 200 -0.16 -9.23 17.24
C ASP A 200 -0.54 -8.65 18.62
N ASP A 201 0.26 -7.71 19.13
CA ASP A 201 -0.04 -7.02 20.40
C ASP A 201 -1.39 -6.30 20.34
N VAL A 202 -1.65 -5.52 19.29
CA VAL A 202 -2.92 -4.81 19.14
C VAL A 202 -4.10 -5.78 19.03
N LEU A 203 -3.98 -6.85 18.23
CA LEU A 203 -5.05 -7.82 18.00
C LEU A 203 -5.34 -8.66 19.25
N SER A 204 -4.34 -8.93 20.09
CA SER A 204 -4.48 -9.70 21.33
C SER A 204 -5.51 -9.12 22.30
N ARG A 205 -5.78 -7.83 22.19
CA ARG A 205 -6.74 -7.09 23.05
C ARG A 205 -8.21 -7.34 22.69
N GLY A 206 -8.47 -7.97 21.55
CA GLY A 206 -9.81 -8.17 21.02
C GLY A 206 -10.53 -6.85 20.69
N VAL A 207 -11.76 -6.93 20.16
CA VAL A 207 -12.53 -5.75 19.73
C VAL A 207 -12.67 -4.71 20.83
N THR A 208 -13.09 -5.13 22.04
CA THR A 208 -13.31 -4.22 23.17
C THR A 208 -12.01 -3.50 23.58
N GLY A 209 -10.90 -4.25 23.71
CA GLY A 209 -9.62 -3.69 24.11
C GLY A 209 -9.04 -2.73 23.07
N ILE A 210 -9.21 -3.01 21.79
CA ILE A 210 -8.78 -2.14 20.69
C ILE A 210 -9.55 -0.81 20.73
N VAL A 211 -10.89 -0.86 20.81
CA VAL A 211 -11.72 0.36 20.82
C VAL A 211 -11.48 1.18 22.07
N THR A 212 -11.46 0.55 23.25
CA THR A 212 -11.23 1.27 24.53
C THR A 212 -9.80 1.83 24.62
N GLY A 213 -8.80 1.11 24.10
CA GLY A 213 -7.42 1.58 24.01
C GLY A 213 -7.31 2.84 23.15
N TYR A 214 -7.93 2.86 21.97
CA TYR A 214 -8.02 4.05 21.14
C TYR A 214 -8.67 5.24 21.85
N LEU A 215 -9.82 5.03 22.51
CA LEU A 215 -10.55 6.09 23.21
C LEU A 215 -9.73 6.73 24.33
N ARG A 216 -9.02 5.93 25.11
CA ARG A 216 -8.10 6.45 26.15
C ARG A 216 -7.04 7.35 25.55
N LYS A 217 -6.43 6.96 24.42
CA LYS A 217 -5.39 7.75 23.75
C LYS A 217 -5.93 9.07 23.17
N VAL A 218 -7.18 9.09 22.68
CA VAL A 218 -7.81 10.33 22.21
C VAL A 218 -8.12 11.27 23.37
N ALA A 219 -8.58 10.73 24.50
CA ALA A 219 -8.88 11.53 25.70
C ALA A 219 -7.62 12.20 26.29
N THR A 220 -6.48 11.47 26.30
CA THR A 220 -5.22 11.99 26.82
C THR A 220 -4.51 12.99 25.86
N ALA A 221 -4.87 13.01 24.58
CA ALA A 221 -4.29 13.94 23.60
C ALA A 221 -5.00 15.31 23.56
N LYS A 222 -6.12 15.48 24.28
CA LYS A 222 -6.88 16.74 24.37
C LYS A 222 -6.60 17.54 25.66
N GLY A 223 -5.76 17.06 26.52
CA GLY A 223 -5.24 17.71 27.71
C GLY A 223 -3.78 18.13 27.53
#